data_ccc5923ace7c43c308133e49b487c24e
#
_entry.id   ccc5923ace7c43c308133e49b487c24e
#
_cell.length_a   1.000
_cell.length_b   1.000
_cell.length_c   1.000
_cell.angle_alpha   90.00
_cell.angle_beta   90.00
_cell.angle_gamma   90.00
#
_symmetry.space_group_name_H-M   'P 1'
#
loop_
_entity.id
_entity.type
_entity.pdbx_description
1 polymer ?
#
loop_
_entity_poly.entity_id
_entity_poly.type
_entity_poly.pdbx_seq_one_letter_code
_entity_poly.pdbx_strand_id
1 'polypeptide(L)'
;MVTRPAPARSPVAPGRLYFYTRLTSQRGTKIQHRWYQGGRLRQNVELIVQANAGTGYRTYSRNTVTAGEWRVELRTGDGALLREERFTVK
;
A
#
# COMPACT_ATOMS: atom_id res chain seq x y z
N MET A 1 -8.21 11.57 -1.37
CA MET A 1 -7.15 10.58 -1.09
C MET A 1 -6.51 10.12 -2.38
N VAL A 2 -5.22 10.02 -2.41
CA VAL A 2 -4.47 9.63 -3.59
C VAL A 2 -3.52 8.50 -3.22
N THR A 3 -3.50 7.47 -4.06
CA THR A 3 -2.62 6.32 -3.88
C THR A 3 -1.68 6.22 -5.06
N ARG A 4 -0.38 6.05 -4.77
CA ARG A 4 0.63 5.93 -5.81
C ARG A 4 1.50 4.73 -5.52
N PRO A 5 1.08 3.55 -5.90
CA PRO A 5 1.94 2.39 -5.73
C PRO A 5 3.12 2.48 -6.67
N ALA A 6 4.17 1.76 -6.34
CA ALA A 6 5.23 1.58 -7.30
C ALA A 6 4.59 1.00 -8.55
N PRO A 7 4.81 1.59 -9.69
CA PRO A 7 4.15 1.16 -10.90
C PRO A 7 4.54 -0.24 -11.22
N ALA A 8 3.57 -1.07 -11.21
CA ALA A 8 3.81 -2.45 -11.50
C ALA A 8 3.06 -2.77 -12.74
N ARG A 9 3.54 -2.26 -13.81
CA ARG A 9 2.92 -2.61 -15.01
C ARG A 9 3.37 -3.93 -15.33
N SER A 10 3.66 -4.70 -15.49
CA SER A 10 3.92 -6.05 -15.80
C SER A 10 5.38 -6.35 -15.93
N PRO A 11 5.77 -7.55 -15.93
CA PRO A 11 6.06 -8.20 -14.67
C PRO A 11 7.22 -7.47 -13.99
N VAL A 12 7.14 -7.38 -12.70
CA VAL A 12 8.13 -6.71 -11.89
C VAL A 12 9.22 -7.70 -11.53
N ALA A 13 10.48 -7.25 -11.47
CA ALA A 13 11.56 -8.11 -11.02
C ALA A 13 11.44 -8.38 -9.52
N PRO A 14 11.86 -9.56 -9.06
CA PRO A 14 11.90 -9.84 -7.62
C PRO A 14 12.81 -8.85 -6.91
N GLY A 15 12.51 -8.58 -5.65
CA GLY A 15 13.31 -7.68 -4.85
C GLY A 15 12.47 -6.79 -3.98
N ARG A 16 13.05 -5.67 -3.55
CA ARG A 16 12.35 -4.75 -2.67
C ARG A 16 11.41 -3.87 -3.48
N LEU A 17 10.15 -3.83 -3.05
CA LEU A 17 9.14 -3.03 -3.70
C LEU A 17 8.47 -2.13 -2.67
N TYR A 18 8.14 -0.92 -3.07
CA TYR A 18 7.53 0.09 -2.21
C TYR A 18 6.12 0.39 -2.65
N PHE A 19 5.25 0.61 -1.67
CA PHE A 19 3.88 1.05 -1.92
C PHE A 19 3.70 2.39 -1.23
N TYR A 20 3.51 3.44 -2.02
CA TYR A 20 3.38 4.81 -1.53
C TYR A 20 1.93 5.23 -1.55
N THR A 21 1.51 5.90 -0.48
CA THR A 21 0.18 6.48 -0.42
C THR A 21 0.26 7.93 0.04
N ARG A 22 -0.70 8.73 -0.39
CA ARG A 22 -0.84 10.11 0.04
C ARG A 22 -2.28 10.29 0.47
N LEU A 23 -2.48 10.78 1.67
CA LEU A 23 -3.80 10.87 2.28
C LEU A 23 -4.04 12.25 2.84
N THR A 24 -5.18 12.86 2.49
CA THR A 24 -5.61 14.11 3.09
C THR A 24 -6.62 13.78 4.18
N SER A 25 -6.40 14.30 5.38
CA SER A 25 -7.29 14.07 6.50
C SER A 25 -7.24 15.26 7.45
N GLN A 26 -8.40 15.69 7.91
CA GLN A 26 -8.48 16.82 8.83
C GLN A 26 -8.08 16.46 10.25
N ARG A 27 -7.96 15.19 10.55
CA ARG A 27 -7.51 14.71 11.86
C ARG A 27 -6.57 13.53 11.66
N GLY A 28 -5.76 13.28 12.68
CA GLY A 28 -4.89 12.12 12.66
C GLY A 28 -5.68 10.84 12.52
N THR A 29 -5.18 9.91 11.73
CA THR A 29 -5.86 8.64 11.51
C THR A 29 -4.83 7.55 11.28
N LYS A 30 -5.30 6.31 11.30
CA LYS A 30 -4.47 5.16 10.99
C LYS A 30 -4.93 4.53 9.70
N ILE A 31 -3.98 4.00 8.96
CA ILE A 31 -4.25 3.23 7.74
C ILE A 31 -3.44 1.96 7.80
N GLN A 32 -3.77 1.03 6.92
CA GLN A 32 -3.04 -0.23 6.79
C GLN A 32 -2.67 -0.45 5.34
N HIS A 33 -1.45 -0.98 5.13
CA HIS A 33 -1.05 -1.53 3.84
C HIS A 33 -1.00 -3.04 4.03
N ARG A 34 -1.79 -3.77 3.25
CA ARG A 34 -1.79 -5.23 3.30
C ARG A 34 -1.24 -5.79 2.01
N TRP A 35 -0.19 -6.56 2.14
CA TRP A 35 0.48 -7.20 1.01
C TRP A 35 0.09 -8.66 0.94
N TYR A 36 -0.44 -9.08 -0.21
CA TYR A 36 -0.86 -10.46 -0.44
C TYR A 36 -0.11 -11.05 -1.60
N GLN A 37 0.22 -12.33 -1.50
CA GLN A 37 0.80 -13.11 -2.58
C GLN A 37 -0.05 -14.36 -2.78
N GLY A 38 -0.61 -14.54 -3.98
CA GLY A 38 -1.48 -15.67 -4.28
C GLY A 38 -2.66 -15.78 -3.33
N GLY A 39 -3.19 -14.63 -2.89
CA GLY A 39 -4.31 -14.61 -1.95
C GLY A 39 -3.94 -14.77 -0.50
N ARG A 40 -2.66 -14.98 -0.18
CA ARG A 40 -2.19 -15.16 1.18
C ARG A 40 -1.60 -13.86 1.70
N LEU A 41 -2.01 -13.44 2.88
CA LEU A 41 -1.46 -12.23 3.53
C LEU A 41 -0.01 -12.48 3.88
N ARG A 42 0.87 -11.62 3.36
CA ARG A 42 2.32 -11.71 3.61
C ARG A 42 2.77 -10.66 4.61
N GLN A 43 2.15 -9.50 4.62
CA GLN A 43 2.55 -8.43 5.50
C GLN A 43 1.38 -7.48 5.71
N ASN A 44 1.20 -7.01 6.94
CA ASN A 44 0.24 -5.98 7.27
C ASN A 44 0.99 -4.89 8.03
N VAL A 45 1.04 -3.69 7.45
CA VAL A 45 1.76 -2.56 8.03
C VAL A 45 0.74 -1.52 8.45
N GLU A 46 0.74 -1.16 9.72
CA GLU A 46 -0.09 -0.07 10.22
C GLU A 46 0.71 1.22 10.19
N LEU A 47 0.11 2.26 9.63
CA LEU A 47 0.78 3.55 9.45
C LEU A 47 -0.09 4.65 10.04
N ILE A 48 0.56 5.65 10.62
CA ILE A 48 -0.14 6.80 11.19
C ILE A 48 -0.09 7.93 10.17
N VAL A 49 -1.26 8.51 9.90
CA VAL A 49 -1.39 9.67 9.03
C VAL A 49 -1.70 10.86 9.91
N GLN A 50 -0.81 11.85 9.91
CA GLN A 50 -1.03 13.05 10.69
C GLN A 50 -2.04 13.96 10.01
N ALA A 51 -2.76 14.73 10.80
CA ALA A 51 -3.73 15.68 10.27
C ALA A 51 -3.04 16.64 9.31
N ASN A 52 -3.68 16.89 8.19
CA ASN A 52 -3.16 17.81 7.19
C ASN A 52 -4.32 18.29 6.32
N ALA A 53 -4.20 19.49 5.80
CA ALA A 53 -5.24 20.07 4.98
C ALA A 53 -4.73 20.48 3.61
N GLY A 54 -3.53 20.09 3.25
CA GLY A 54 -2.93 20.56 2.02
C GLY A 54 -2.70 19.45 1.02
N THR A 55 -1.44 19.24 0.70
CA THR A 55 -1.05 18.31 -0.36
C THR A 55 -1.15 16.85 0.04
N GLY A 56 -1.51 16.58 1.27
CA GLY A 56 -1.64 15.22 1.76
C GLY A 56 -0.41 14.75 2.51
N TYR A 57 -0.62 13.78 3.37
CA TYR A 57 0.44 13.19 4.18
C TYR A 57 0.93 11.93 3.49
N ARG A 58 2.23 11.85 3.24
CA ARG A 58 2.82 10.73 2.50
C ARG A 58 3.25 9.64 3.46
N THR A 59 2.93 8.42 3.11
CA THR A 59 3.39 7.24 3.83
C THR A 59 3.83 6.20 2.83
N TYR A 60 4.57 5.21 3.31
CA TYR A 60 4.92 4.09 2.45
C TYR A 60 5.16 2.84 3.30
N SER A 61 5.04 1.70 2.65
CA SER A 61 5.50 0.44 3.18
C SER A 61 6.35 -0.24 2.11
N ARG A 62 7.14 -1.21 2.54
CA ARG A 62 8.00 -1.94 1.61
C ARG A 62 7.95 -3.43 1.95
N ASN A 63 8.19 -4.23 0.94
CA ASN A 63 8.25 -5.67 1.11
C ASN A 63 9.22 -6.24 0.10
N THR A 64 9.88 -7.32 0.46
CA THR A 64 10.66 -8.08 -0.51
C THR A 64 9.73 -9.05 -1.18
N VAL A 65 9.55 -8.87 -2.50
CA VAL A 65 8.59 -9.65 -3.26
C VAL A 65 9.31 -10.73 -4.05
N THR A 66 8.69 -11.89 -4.12
CA THR A 66 9.18 -13.04 -4.86
C THR A 66 8.18 -13.36 -5.97
N ALA A 67 8.54 -14.29 -6.85
CA ALA A 67 7.71 -14.62 -8.00
C ALA A 67 6.29 -14.96 -7.61
N GLY A 68 5.32 -14.47 -8.37
CA GLY A 68 3.93 -14.77 -8.18
C GLY A 68 3.02 -13.57 -8.42
N GLU A 69 1.74 -13.78 -8.12
CA GLU A 69 0.73 -12.74 -8.25
C GLU A 69 0.56 -12.04 -6.92
N TRP A 70 0.68 -10.73 -6.94
CA TRP A 70 0.64 -9.92 -5.72
C TRP A 70 -0.49 -8.92 -5.76
N ARG A 71 -0.93 -8.54 -4.58
CA ARG A 71 -1.94 -7.50 -4.38
C ARG A 71 -1.55 -6.71 -3.14
N VAL A 72 -1.58 -5.38 -3.25
CA VAL A 72 -1.38 -4.50 -2.10
C VAL A 72 -2.65 -3.70 -1.91
N GLU A 73 -3.15 -3.66 -0.67
CA GLU A 73 -4.37 -2.96 -0.32
C GLU A 73 -4.08 -1.81 0.62
N LEU A 74 -4.74 -0.67 0.36
CA LEU A 74 -4.80 0.43 1.30
C LEU A 74 -6.13 0.34 2.03
N ARG A 75 -6.07 0.21 3.34
CA ARG A 75 -7.27 0.11 4.18
C ARG A 75 -7.25 1.14 5.28
N THR A 76 -8.44 1.51 5.75
CA THR A 76 -8.56 2.33 6.95
C THR A 76 -8.11 1.54 8.16
N GLY A 77 -7.93 2.24 9.31
CA GLY A 77 -7.53 1.56 10.53
C GLY A 77 -8.52 0.51 11.01
N ASP A 78 -9.79 0.66 10.67
CA ASP A 78 -10.83 -0.31 11.02
C ASP A 78 -11.05 -1.36 9.92
N GLY A 79 -10.24 -1.35 8.88
CA GLY A 79 -10.23 -2.43 7.90
C GLY A 79 -10.99 -2.20 6.60
N ALA A 80 -11.61 -1.04 6.41
CA ALA A 80 -12.33 -0.76 5.17
C ALA A 80 -11.34 -0.59 4.01
N LEU A 81 -11.63 -1.23 2.89
CA LEU A 81 -10.78 -1.15 1.70
C LEU A 81 -10.97 0.20 1.03
N LEU A 82 -9.87 0.92 0.81
CA LEU A 82 -9.87 2.19 0.11
C LEU A 82 -9.35 2.07 -1.31
N ARG A 83 -8.32 1.26 -1.51
CA ARG A 83 -7.71 1.09 -2.82
C ARG A 83 -6.92 -0.21 -2.85
N GLU A 84 -6.76 -0.76 -4.04
CA GLU A 84 -5.93 -1.95 -4.21
C GLU A 84 -5.19 -1.87 -5.54
N GLU A 85 -3.98 -2.41 -5.55
CA GLU A 85 -3.15 -2.52 -6.74
C GLU A 85 -2.68 -3.95 -6.88
N ARG A 86 -2.72 -4.45 -8.11
CA ARG A 86 -2.30 -5.81 -8.41
C ARG A 86 -1.11 -5.78 -9.36
N PHE A 87 -0.20 -6.71 -9.16
CA PHE A 87 0.97 -6.81 -10.02
C PHE A 87 1.52 -8.24 -10.01
N THR A 88 2.31 -8.55 -11.03
CA THR A 88 2.93 -9.86 -11.17
C THR A 88 4.43 -9.70 -10.99
N VAL A 89 5.04 -10.60 -10.23
CA VAL A 89 6.49 -10.66 -10.05
C VAL A 89 7.02 -11.88 -10.79
N LYS A 90 8.06 -11.67 -11.57
CA LYS A 90 8.68 -12.73 -12.39
C LYS A 90 9.21 -13.86 -11.55
#